data_f5560da978cb23fc20da393074c44f83
#
_entry.id   f5560da978cb23fc20da393074c44f83
#
_cell.length_a   1.000
_cell.length_b   1.000
_cell.length_c   1.000
_cell.angle_alpha   90.00
_cell.angle_beta   90.00
_cell.angle_gamma   90.00
#
_symmetry.space_group_name_H-M   'P 1'
#
loop_
_entity.id
_entity.type
_entity.pdbx_description
1 polymer ?
#
loop_
_entity_poly.entity_id
_entity_poly.type
_entity_poly.pdbx_seq_one_letter_code
_entity_poly.pdbx_strand_id
1 'polypeptide(L)'
;MEILTQQHGDVHPTSYIVEPTHNHTCTFILLHGLGSTGEKFGLELLDTGRLSDGRKLTEIFPGARFIFPTAKKRRSSALQRVLITQWFDIASLDDLSYKGESQVDGLSDSAIHLSDILTQETEVVGSKNIILGGISHGCAMSLFLLLCLEHPLGGFIGISGWLPFQKDLEEIMQDGDGVGDDIFEPDEEPVEQSPILKVVEFIRELLAMEIDDISLTNTSLSTPVFVGHGEADEKVKYILGQDINRTLKLLGMNVTWKLYPGQGHWYKIPEEIDDILSFLQTDVGLSITSNSRSN
;
A
#
# COMPACT_ATOMS: atom_id res chain seq x y z
N MET A 1 20.28 19.01 -38.41
CA MET A 1 20.11 19.53 -37.04
C MET A 1 18.80 18.91 -36.52
N GLU A 2 18.90 17.66 -36.04
CA GLU A 2 17.76 16.93 -35.51
C GLU A 2 17.47 17.46 -34.10
N ILE A 3 16.27 17.98 -33.93
CA ILE A 3 15.76 18.40 -32.64
C ILE A 3 15.35 17.10 -31.93
N LEU A 4 16.19 16.66 -31.00
CA LEU A 4 15.83 15.64 -30.01
C LEU A 4 14.67 16.19 -29.17
N THR A 5 13.44 15.83 -29.51
CA THR A 5 12.30 15.98 -28.63
C THR A 5 12.54 15.03 -27.45
N GLN A 6 13.00 15.57 -26.33
CA GLN A 6 13.03 14.85 -25.06
C GLN A 6 11.61 14.35 -24.75
N GLN A 7 11.46 13.03 -24.71
CA GLN A 7 10.28 12.38 -24.17
C GLN A 7 10.22 12.66 -22.66
N HIS A 8 9.47 13.68 -22.27
CA HIS A 8 9.26 14.08 -20.86
C HIS A 8 8.28 13.17 -20.11
N GLY A 9 8.05 11.92 -20.57
CA GLY A 9 7.05 11.01 -20.04
C GLY A 9 7.55 9.76 -19.32
N ASP A 10 8.84 9.44 -19.40
CA ASP A 10 9.33 8.09 -19.03
C ASP A 10 9.90 7.96 -17.61
N VAL A 11 10.15 9.03 -16.89
CA VAL A 11 10.77 8.99 -15.56
C VAL A 11 9.78 9.42 -14.49
N HIS A 12 9.75 8.69 -13.37
CA HIS A 12 8.98 9.12 -12.19
C HIS A 12 9.55 10.43 -11.64
N PRO A 13 8.70 11.35 -11.19
CA PRO A 13 9.16 12.57 -10.52
C PRO A 13 9.93 12.24 -9.24
N THR A 14 10.82 13.13 -8.83
CA THR A 14 11.57 13.01 -7.58
C THR A 14 10.63 12.93 -6.38
N SER A 15 10.92 12.03 -5.45
CA SER A 15 10.20 11.92 -4.18
C SER A 15 10.42 13.16 -3.31
N TYR A 16 9.40 13.58 -2.57
CA TYR A 16 9.57 14.51 -1.47
C TYR A 16 10.06 13.74 -0.24
N ILE A 17 11.17 14.15 0.33
CA ILE A 17 11.84 13.46 1.44
C ILE A 17 11.99 14.41 2.61
N VAL A 18 11.62 13.93 3.80
CA VAL A 18 11.91 14.59 5.08
C VAL A 18 12.89 13.71 5.84
N GLU A 19 14.10 14.24 5.98
CA GLU A 19 15.19 13.53 6.66
C GLU A 19 14.97 13.44 8.17
N PRO A 20 15.42 12.37 8.83
CA PRO A 20 15.34 12.24 10.27
C PRO A 20 16.19 13.33 10.97
N THR A 21 15.70 13.82 12.11
CA THR A 21 16.45 14.78 12.93
C THR A 21 17.44 14.11 13.90
N HIS A 22 17.34 12.78 14.04
CA HIS A 22 18.22 11.92 14.83
C HIS A 22 18.78 10.79 13.95
N ASN A 23 19.44 9.79 14.56
CA ASN A 23 19.89 8.61 13.83
C ASN A 23 18.73 7.96 13.08
N HIS A 24 18.93 7.66 11.80
CA HIS A 24 17.94 7.02 10.95
C HIS A 24 17.64 5.60 11.46
N THR A 25 16.46 5.37 11.95
CA THR A 25 16.05 4.09 12.57
C THR A 25 14.88 3.42 11.87
N CYS A 26 14.06 4.16 11.14
CA CYS A 26 12.94 3.63 10.36
C CYS A 26 12.59 4.56 9.20
N THR A 27 11.92 4.01 8.18
CA THR A 27 11.46 4.77 7.02
C THR A 27 9.98 4.58 6.79
N PHE A 28 9.26 5.69 6.59
CA PHE A 28 7.88 5.72 6.13
C PHE A 28 7.84 6.04 4.64
N ILE A 29 7.29 5.15 3.83
CA ILE A 29 7.07 5.35 2.39
C ILE A 29 5.57 5.47 2.17
N LEU A 30 5.06 6.70 1.95
CA LEU A 30 3.63 6.99 1.97
C LEU A 30 3.18 7.61 0.64
N LEU A 31 2.22 6.96 -0.01
CA LEU A 31 1.77 7.26 -1.35
C LEU A 31 0.55 8.20 -1.34
N HIS A 32 0.58 9.22 -2.19
CA HIS A 32 -0.50 10.20 -2.36
C HIS A 32 -1.71 9.64 -3.14
N GLY A 33 -2.88 10.26 -2.97
CA GLY A 33 -4.09 9.97 -3.71
C GLY A 33 -4.09 10.51 -5.15
N LEU A 34 -5.12 10.15 -5.93
CA LEU A 34 -5.31 10.56 -7.32
C LEU A 34 -5.21 12.08 -7.49
N GLY A 35 -4.41 12.53 -8.45
CA GLY A 35 -4.25 13.95 -8.80
C GLY A 35 -3.40 14.79 -7.85
N SER A 36 -2.85 14.19 -6.80
CA SER A 36 -1.92 14.85 -5.86
C SER A 36 -0.45 14.64 -6.29
N THR A 37 0.47 15.02 -5.42
CA THR A 37 1.92 14.76 -5.53
C THR A 37 2.45 14.34 -4.16
N GLY A 38 3.62 13.70 -4.13
CA GLY A 38 4.28 13.34 -2.88
C GLY A 38 4.52 14.57 -1.99
N GLU A 39 5.03 15.65 -2.56
CA GLU A 39 5.28 16.90 -1.81
C GLU A 39 3.99 17.46 -1.18
N LYS A 40 2.91 17.59 -1.98
CA LYS A 40 1.66 18.13 -1.46
C LYS A 40 1.07 17.27 -0.33
N PHE A 41 1.04 15.95 -0.54
CA PHE A 41 0.53 15.02 0.46
C PHE A 41 1.43 14.99 1.71
N GLY A 42 2.76 14.95 1.53
CA GLY A 42 3.72 14.90 2.63
C GLY A 42 3.67 16.15 3.50
N LEU A 43 3.67 17.34 2.89
CA LEU A 43 3.54 18.61 3.63
C LEU A 43 2.22 18.64 4.43
N GLU A 44 1.10 18.25 3.82
CA GLU A 44 -0.19 18.26 4.48
C GLU A 44 -0.26 17.25 5.62
N LEU A 45 0.17 16.00 5.40
CA LEU A 45 0.17 14.96 6.44
C LEU A 45 1.07 15.34 7.63
N LEU A 46 2.29 15.80 7.38
CA LEU A 46 3.23 16.13 8.45
C LEU A 46 2.87 17.43 9.18
N ASP A 47 2.06 18.30 8.57
CA ASP A 47 1.56 19.50 9.26
C ASP A 47 0.25 19.26 10.02
N THR A 48 -0.70 18.53 9.43
CA THR A 48 -2.05 18.36 9.99
C THR A 48 -2.22 17.06 10.77
N GLY A 49 -1.42 16.01 10.47
CA GLY A 49 -1.48 14.72 11.16
C GLY A 49 -0.95 14.83 12.59
N ARG A 50 -1.85 15.23 13.50
CA ARG A 50 -1.54 15.46 14.92
C ARG A 50 -2.27 14.48 15.81
N LEU A 51 -1.58 14.07 16.85
CA LEU A 51 -2.15 13.29 17.95
C LEU A 51 -3.08 14.15 18.82
N SER A 52 -3.85 13.51 19.68
CA SER A 52 -4.69 14.16 20.70
C SER A 52 -3.90 15.05 21.66
N ASP A 53 -2.61 14.76 21.88
CA ASP A 53 -1.70 15.58 22.67
C ASP A 53 -1.05 16.74 21.89
N GLY A 54 -1.39 16.90 20.60
CA GLY A 54 -0.94 17.96 19.70
C GLY A 54 0.39 17.68 18.99
N ARG A 55 1.12 16.60 19.33
CA ARG A 55 2.40 16.27 18.68
C ARG A 55 2.23 15.83 17.23
N LYS A 56 3.21 16.15 16.39
CA LYS A 56 3.33 15.70 15.01
C LYS A 56 4.06 14.38 14.91
N LEU A 57 3.88 13.67 13.80
CA LEU A 57 4.57 12.40 13.53
C LEU A 57 6.11 12.56 13.57
N THR A 58 6.65 13.66 13.06
CA THR A 58 8.10 13.96 13.08
C THR A 58 8.66 14.18 14.48
N GLU A 59 7.83 14.63 15.42
CA GLU A 59 8.22 14.82 16.83
C GLU A 59 8.22 13.49 17.60
N ILE A 60 7.33 12.57 17.21
CA ILE A 60 7.19 11.26 17.82
C ILE A 60 8.27 10.30 17.33
N PHE A 61 8.58 10.37 16.03
CA PHE A 61 9.56 9.55 15.33
C PHE A 61 10.73 10.40 14.79
N PRO A 62 11.57 10.99 15.68
CA PRO A 62 12.66 11.87 15.23
C PRO A 62 13.77 11.11 14.45
N GLY A 63 13.82 9.78 14.57
CA GLY A 63 14.68 8.90 13.77
C GLY A 63 14.03 8.38 12.49
N ALA A 64 12.81 8.85 12.16
CA ALA A 64 12.12 8.41 10.97
C ALA A 64 12.49 9.29 9.76
N ARG A 65 12.79 8.63 8.65
CA ARG A 65 12.80 9.22 7.31
C ARG A 65 11.42 9.08 6.71
N PHE A 66 10.85 10.17 6.19
CA PHE A 66 9.58 10.14 5.49
C PHE A 66 9.81 10.36 4.00
N ILE A 67 9.39 9.40 3.19
CA ILE A 67 9.50 9.44 1.72
C ILE A 67 8.09 9.47 1.15
N PHE A 68 7.83 10.48 0.34
CA PHE A 68 6.56 10.66 -0.36
C PHE A 68 6.84 10.63 -1.88
N PRO A 69 6.79 9.44 -2.50
CA PRO A 69 6.98 9.32 -3.93
C PRO A 69 5.88 10.05 -4.71
N THR A 70 6.18 10.47 -5.93
CA THR A 70 5.20 11.10 -6.83
C THR A 70 4.97 10.20 -8.04
N ALA A 71 3.71 9.84 -8.29
CA ALA A 71 3.32 9.07 -9.46
C ALA A 71 3.54 9.85 -10.77
N LYS A 72 3.69 9.14 -11.88
CA LYS A 72 3.72 9.75 -13.22
C LYS A 72 2.40 10.41 -13.57
N LYS A 73 2.44 11.36 -14.48
CA LYS A 73 1.24 11.87 -15.15
C LYS A 73 0.81 10.89 -16.22
N ARG A 74 -0.42 10.41 -16.14
CA ARG A 74 -1.05 9.48 -17.09
C ARG A 74 -2.38 10.04 -17.56
N ARG A 75 -2.85 9.62 -18.74
CA ARG A 75 -4.19 9.98 -19.23
C ARG A 75 -5.23 9.15 -18.49
N SER A 76 -6.08 9.81 -17.71
CA SER A 76 -7.13 9.13 -16.93
C SER A 76 -8.31 8.76 -17.81
N SER A 77 -8.64 7.47 -17.85
CA SER A 77 -9.83 6.96 -18.57
C SER A 77 -11.12 7.42 -17.91
N ALA A 78 -11.20 7.44 -16.59
CA ALA A 78 -12.37 7.92 -15.85
C ALA A 78 -12.61 9.44 -16.02
N LEU A 79 -11.56 10.23 -16.34
CA LEU A 79 -11.62 11.69 -16.44
C LEU A 79 -11.40 12.16 -17.89
N GLN A 80 -12.05 11.51 -18.86
CA GLN A 80 -12.04 11.92 -20.28
C GLN A 80 -10.63 12.15 -20.85
N ARG A 81 -9.66 11.32 -20.44
CA ARG A 81 -8.25 11.34 -20.87
C ARG A 81 -7.49 12.62 -20.46
N VAL A 82 -7.95 13.32 -19.44
CA VAL A 82 -7.17 14.40 -18.81
C VAL A 82 -5.86 13.83 -18.28
N LEU A 83 -4.76 14.56 -18.47
CA LEU A 83 -3.45 14.20 -17.97
C LEU A 83 -3.38 14.53 -16.47
N ILE A 84 -3.32 13.51 -15.62
CA ILE A 84 -3.36 13.64 -14.16
C ILE A 84 -2.29 12.76 -13.53
N THR A 85 -1.79 13.15 -12.38
CA THR A 85 -0.87 12.35 -11.56
C THR A 85 -1.62 11.15 -11.00
N GLN A 86 -1.23 9.92 -11.38
CA GLN A 86 -1.87 8.69 -10.93
C GLN A 86 -0.92 7.50 -11.00
N TRP A 87 -1.06 6.56 -10.07
CA TRP A 87 -0.24 5.36 -9.99
C TRP A 87 -0.55 4.39 -11.13
N PHE A 88 -1.82 4.17 -11.39
CA PHE A 88 -2.34 3.36 -12.49
C PHE A 88 -3.63 3.97 -13.03
N ASP A 89 -4.08 3.57 -14.21
CA ASP A 89 -5.32 4.11 -14.79
C ASP A 89 -6.55 3.46 -14.12
N ILE A 90 -7.61 4.23 -13.96
CA ILE A 90 -8.91 3.77 -13.47
C ILE A 90 -9.94 4.14 -14.53
N ALA A 91 -10.68 3.15 -15.05
CA ALA A 91 -11.65 3.37 -16.10
C ALA A 91 -12.99 3.93 -15.57
N SER A 92 -13.32 3.66 -14.31
CA SER A 92 -14.52 4.16 -13.62
C SER A 92 -14.22 4.43 -12.16
N LEU A 93 -14.71 5.57 -11.63
CA LEU A 93 -14.65 5.87 -10.19
C LEU A 93 -15.83 5.26 -9.42
N ASP A 94 -16.91 4.88 -10.12
CA ASP A 94 -18.09 4.23 -9.54
C ASP A 94 -17.90 2.71 -9.42
N ASP A 95 -17.15 2.12 -10.36
CA ASP A 95 -16.78 0.70 -10.36
C ASP A 95 -15.28 0.57 -10.62
N LEU A 96 -14.50 0.42 -9.58
CA LEU A 96 -13.03 0.33 -9.63
C LEU A 96 -12.53 -0.99 -10.26
N SER A 97 -13.39 -2.00 -10.42
CA SER A 97 -13.08 -3.25 -11.12
C SER A 97 -13.34 -3.18 -12.63
N TYR A 98 -14.07 -2.14 -13.10
CA TYR A 98 -14.40 -2.00 -14.51
C TYR A 98 -13.14 -1.80 -15.36
N LYS A 99 -12.95 -2.68 -16.35
CA LYS A 99 -11.76 -2.71 -17.22
C LYS A 99 -10.45 -2.82 -16.41
N GLY A 100 -10.38 -3.78 -15.48
CA GLY A 100 -9.21 -4.03 -14.65
C GLY A 100 -7.91 -4.15 -15.45
N GLU A 101 -7.96 -4.72 -16.66
CA GLU A 101 -6.82 -4.85 -17.58
C GLU A 101 -6.15 -3.51 -17.91
N SER A 102 -6.89 -2.39 -17.88
CA SER A 102 -6.32 -1.06 -18.13
C SER A 102 -5.44 -0.54 -16.97
N GLN A 103 -5.51 -1.18 -15.82
CA GLN A 103 -4.71 -0.84 -14.63
C GLN A 103 -3.29 -1.42 -14.70
N VAL A 104 -3.11 -2.56 -15.40
CA VAL A 104 -1.92 -3.42 -15.34
C VAL A 104 -0.63 -2.67 -15.69
N ASP A 105 -0.58 -1.97 -16.83
CA ASP A 105 0.63 -1.22 -17.24
C ASP A 105 1.06 -0.19 -16.20
N GLY A 106 0.07 0.50 -15.61
CA GLY A 106 0.33 1.50 -14.57
C GLY A 106 0.76 0.89 -13.24
N LEU A 107 0.14 -0.23 -12.85
CA LEU A 107 0.51 -0.99 -11.66
C LEU A 107 1.94 -1.50 -11.76
N SER A 108 2.30 -2.14 -12.89
CA SER A 108 3.64 -2.67 -13.13
C SER A 108 4.71 -1.57 -13.12
N ASP A 109 4.54 -0.49 -13.89
CA ASP A 109 5.49 0.62 -13.92
C ASP A 109 5.64 1.32 -12.55
N SER A 110 4.57 1.47 -11.80
CA SER A 110 4.62 2.03 -10.44
C SER A 110 5.25 1.07 -9.44
N ALA A 111 5.01 -0.24 -9.58
CA ALA A 111 5.61 -1.26 -8.71
C ALA A 111 7.13 -1.29 -8.86
N ILE A 112 7.66 -1.24 -10.09
CA ILE A 112 9.10 -1.18 -10.35
C ILE A 112 9.72 0.03 -9.63
N HIS A 113 9.17 1.22 -9.82
CA HIS A 113 9.65 2.44 -9.17
C HIS A 113 9.64 2.37 -7.65
N LEU A 114 8.56 1.83 -7.07
CA LEU A 114 8.41 1.72 -5.62
C LEU A 114 9.30 0.64 -5.05
N SER A 115 9.53 -0.46 -5.78
CA SER A 115 10.48 -1.52 -5.40
C SER A 115 11.92 -1.01 -5.34
N ASP A 116 12.32 -0.12 -6.25
CA ASP A 116 13.64 0.52 -6.20
C ASP A 116 13.81 1.33 -4.90
N ILE A 117 12.78 2.11 -4.51
CA ILE A 117 12.80 2.88 -3.25
C ILE A 117 12.84 1.94 -2.04
N LEU A 118 12.02 0.89 -2.04
CA LEU A 118 11.98 -0.11 -0.96
C LEU A 118 13.32 -0.82 -0.80
N THR A 119 13.97 -1.21 -1.90
CA THR A 119 15.29 -1.86 -1.88
C THR A 119 16.35 -0.93 -1.27
N GLN A 120 16.43 0.32 -1.72
CA GLN A 120 17.37 1.30 -1.18
C GLN A 120 17.18 1.53 0.33
N GLU A 121 15.95 1.68 0.79
CA GLU A 121 15.68 1.89 2.21
C GLU A 121 15.87 0.62 3.04
N THR A 122 15.62 -0.55 2.45
CA THR A 122 15.88 -1.85 3.11
C THR A 122 17.38 -2.04 3.39
N GLU A 123 18.24 -1.62 2.47
CA GLU A 123 19.70 -1.65 2.67
C GLU A 123 20.16 -0.74 3.83
N VAL A 124 19.43 0.34 4.11
CA VAL A 124 19.79 1.32 5.15
C VAL A 124 19.25 0.93 6.53
N VAL A 125 17.96 0.59 6.64
CA VAL A 125 17.32 0.36 7.95
C VAL A 125 16.84 -1.08 8.15
N GLY A 126 16.85 -1.92 7.11
CA GLY A 126 16.28 -3.27 7.12
C GLY A 126 14.76 -3.24 6.93
N SER A 127 14.22 -4.29 6.26
CA SER A 127 12.79 -4.36 5.87
C SER A 127 11.82 -4.21 7.04
N LYS A 128 12.17 -4.73 8.21
CA LYS A 128 11.36 -4.66 9.43
C LYS A 128 11.23 -3.26 10.03
N ASN A 129 12.00 -2.31 9.54
CA ASN A 129 11.94 -0.90 9.95
C ASN A 129 11.33 0.00 8.85
N ILE A 130 10.69 -0.60 7.84
CA ILE A 130 10.00 0.13 6.77
C ILE A 130 8.49 0.04 7.01
N ILE A 131 7.84 1.19 6.96
CA ILE A 131 6.38 1.34 6.97
C ILE A 131 5.96 1.79 5.57
N LEU A 132 5.25 0.92 4.86
CA LEU A 132 4.67 1.24 3.56
C LEU A 132 3.21 1.63 3.73
N GLY A 133 2.70 2.49 2.87
CA GLY A 133 1.28 2.82 2.92
C GLY A 133 0.89 3.96 2.00
N GLY A 134 -0.31 4.49 2.23
CA GLY A 134 -0.83 5.60 1.45
C GLY A 134 -2.30 5.87 1.67
N ILE A 135 -2.80 6.89 0.95
CA ILE A 135 -4.21 7.28 0.99
C ILE A 135 -4.87 7.06 -0.37
N SER A 136 -6.11 6.56 -0.36
CA SER A 136 -6.94 6.46 -1.58
C SER A 136 -6.23 5.62 -2.66
N HIS A 137 -6.00 6.18 -3.83
CA HIS A 137 -5.24 5.57 -4.93
C HIS A 137 -3.83 5.12 -4.53
N GLY A 138 -3.17 5.87 -3.63
CA GLY A 138 -1.87 5.49 -3.07
C GLY A 138 -1.96 4.29 -2.13
N CYS A 139 -3.05 4.17 -1.35
CA CYS A 139 -3.33 2.97 -0.56
C CYS A 139 -3.50 1.75 -1.47
N ALA A 140 -4.29 1.87 -2.55
CA ALA A 140 -4.52 0.78 -3.49
C ALA A 140 -3.21 0.29 -4.14
N MET A 141 -2.36 1.22 -4.61
CA MET A 141 -1.07 0.88 -5.22
C MET A 141 -0.11 0.21 -4.22
N SER A 142 0.05 0.82 -3.04
CA SER A 142 0.99 0.31 -2.04
C SER A 142 0.56 -1.02 -1.45
N LEU A 143 -0.75 -1.25 -1.28
CA LEU A 143 -1.30 -2.51 -0.80
C LEU A 143 -1.08 -3.64 -1.82
N PHE A 144 -1.35 -3.36 -3.10
CA PHE A 144 -1.15 -4.34 -4.16
C PHE A 144 0.32 -4.74 -4.29
N LEU A 145 1.24 -3.76 -4.21
CA LEU A 145 2.67 -4.02 -4.16
C LEU A 145 3.06 -4.83 -2.92
N LEU A 146 2.53 -4.49 -1.72
CA LEU A 146 2.84 -5.22 -0.50
C LEU A 146 2.62 -6.72 -0.67
N LEU A 147 1.50 -7.12 -1.28
CA LEU A 147 1.11 -8.53 -1.39
C LEU A 147 2.06 -9.39 -2.23
N CYS A 148 2.92 -8.79 -3.06
CA CYS A 148 3.87 -9.52 -3.89
C CYS A 148 5.33 -9.42 -3.43
N LEU A 149 5.63 -8.70 -2.33
CA LEU A 149 6.99 -8.59 -1.82
C LEU A 149 7.49 -9.93 -1.24
N GLU A 150 8.79 -10.18 -1.37
CA GLU A 150 9.45 -11.41 -0.89
C GLU A 150 9.70 -11.42 0.60
N HIS A 151 9.67 -10.28 1.25
CA HIS A 151 9.98 -10.15 2.66
C HIS A 151 8.93 -9.29 3.37
N PRO A 152 8.59 -9.63 4.62
CA PRO A 152 7.70 -8.80 5.40
C PRO A 152 8.38 -7.46 5.73
N LEU A 153 7.56 -6.41 5.69
CA LEU A 153 7.91 -5.09 6.16
C LEU A 153 7.62 -4.95 7.67
N GLY A 154 8.03 -3.82 8.25
CA GLY A 154 7.67 -3.45 9.63
C GLY A 154 6.17 -3.28 9.78
N GLY A 155 5.51 -2.59 8.85
CA GLY A 155 4.07 -2.43 8.86
C GLY A 155 3.51 -1.80 7.59
N PHE A 156 2.19 -1.84 7.48
CA PHE A 156 1.45 -1.18 6.41
C PHE A 156 0.36 -0.27 6.97
N ILE A 157 0.19 0.93 6.38
CA ILE A 157 -0.86 1.88 6.75
C ILE A 157 -1.66 2.24 5.51
N GLY A 158 -2.91 1.77 5.43
CA GLY A 158 -3.86 2.08 4.36
C GLY A 158 -4.98 2.99 4.84
N ILE A 159 -5.23 4.09 4.13
CA ILE A 159 -6.26 5.07 4.47
C ILE A 159 -7.20 5.24 3.29
N SER A 160 -8.51 5.07 3.51
CA SER A 160 -9.58 5.35 2.53
C SER A 160 -9.31 4.76 1.13
N GLY A 161 -8.81 3.53 1.06
CA GLY A 161 -8.40 2.85 -0.17
C GLY A 161 -9.28 1.67 -0.56
N TRP A 162 -8.79 0.90 -1.52
CA TRP A 162 -9.37 -0.36 -2.00
C TRP A 162 -8.25 -1.34 -2.40
N LEU A 163 -8.59 -2.58 -2.65
CA LEU A 163 -7.67 -3.58 -3.16
C LEU A 163 -7.95 -3.80 -4.67
N PRO A 164 -7.00 -3.48 -5.56
CA PRO A 164 -7.12 -3.83 -6.97
C PRO A 164 -7.27 -5.35 -7.17
N PHE A 165 -8.04 -5.77 -8.16
CA PHE A 165 -8.29 -7.18 -8.48
C PHE A 165 -8.82 -8.03 -7.31
N GLN A 166 -9.44 -7.41 -6.32
CA GLN A 166 -9.88 -8.09 -5.10
C GLN A 166 -10.75 -9.33 -5.39
N LYS A 167 -11.67 -9.26 -6.36
CA LYS A 167 -12.54 -10.38 -6.71
C LYS A 167 -11.75 -11.56 -7.28
N ASP A 168 -10.78 -11.26 -8.15
CA ASP A 168 -9.90 -12.28 -8.73
C ASP A 168 -9.09 -12.99 -7.63
N LEU A 169 -8.58 -12.23 -6.65
CA LEU A 169 -7.85 -12.80 -5.51
C LEU A 169 -8.77 -13.70 -4.64
N GLU A 170 -10.00 -13.29 -4.40
CA GLU A 170 -10.96 -14.09 -3.63
C GLU A 170 -11.41 -15.34 -4.40
N GLU A 171 -11.56 -15.27 -5.73
CA GLU A 171 -11.85 -16.42 -6.58
C GLU A 171 -10.73 -17.46 -6.53
N ILE A 172 -9.46 -17.03 -6.68
CA ILE A 172 -8.29 -17.90 -6.55
C ILE A 172 -8.25 -18.60 -5.19
N MET A 173 -8.61 -17.89 -4.11
CA MET A 173 -8.65 -18.47 -2.77
C MET A 173 -9.78 -19.51 -2.61
N GLN A 174 -10.92 -19.33 -3.28
CA GLN A 174 -12.07 -20.24 -3.22
C GLN A 174 -11.86 -21.49 -4.08
N ASP A 175 -11.25 -21.38 -5.24
CA ASP A 175 -10.99 -22.51 -6.14
C ASP A 175 -10.00 -23.53 -5.53
N GLY A 176 -9.20 -23.10 -4.55
CA GLY A 176 -8.31 -24.01 -3.80
C GLY A 176 -9.00 -24.84 -2.72
N ASP A 177 -10.25 -24.52 -2.34
CA ASP A 177 -11.04 -25.29 -1.35
C ASP A 177 -11.88 -26.41 -2.00
N GLY A 178 -11.84 -26.55 -3.32
CA GLY A 178 -12.58 -27.57 -4.07
C GLY A 178 -12.03 -28.98 -3.87
N VAL A 179 -12.48 -29.65 -2.82
CA VAL A 179 -12.41 -31.12 -2.73
C VAL A 179 -13.28 -31.70 -3.85
N GLY A 180 -12.67 -31.98 -4.99
CA GLY A 180 -13.31 -32.76 -6.05
C GLY A 180 -13.62 -34.13 -5.51
N ASP A 181 -14.91 -34.48 -5.44
CA ASP A 181 -15.45 -35.82 -5.15
C ASP A 181 -15.17 -36.80 -6.34
N ASP A 182 -13.98 -36.76 -6.92
CA ASP A 182 -13.57 -37.72 -7.93
C ASP A 182 -12.67 -38.79 -7.31
N ILE A 183 -13.33 -39.91 -7.04
CA ILE A 183 -12.74 -41.19 -6.61
C ILE A 183 -11.95 -41.79 -7.79
N PHE A 184 -10.79 -41.24 -8.08
CA PHE A 184 -9.78 -41.89 -8.93
C PHE A 184 -8.40 -41.58 -8.34
N GLU A 185 -7.79 -42.58 -7.67
CA GLU A 185 -6.42 -42.50 -7.19
C GLU A 185 -5.43 -42.50 -8.38
N PRO A 186 -4.69 -41.40 -8.60
CA PRO A 186 -3.46 -41.48 -9.38
C PRO A 186 -2.27 -41.68 -8.44
N ASP A 187 -1.35 -42.54 -8.82
CA ASP A 187 -0.16 -43.00 -8.07
C ASP A 187 0.90 -41.93 -7.74
N GLU A 188 0.66 -40.65 -7.93
CA GLU A 188 1.42 -39.52 -7.39
C GLU A 188 0.46 -38.35 -7.28
N GLU A 189 0.06 -37.97 -6.05
CA GLU A 189 -0.68 -36.73 -5.82
C GLU A 189 0.16 -35.53 -6.26
N PRO A 190 -0.29 -34.71 -7.22
CA PRO A 190 0.37 -33.42 -7.46
C PRO A 190 0.32 -32.63 -6.17
N VAL A 191 1.48 -32.16 -5.69
CA VAL A 191 1.55 -31.25 -4.55
C VAL A 191 0.78 -30.00 -4.94
N GLU A 192 -0.47 -29.93 -4.53
CA GLU A 192 -1.35 -28.82 -4.85
C GLU A 192 -0.80 -27.55 -4.18
N GLN A 193 -0.45 -26.58 -5.00
CA GLN A 193 0.14 -25.34 -4.52
C GLN A 193 -0.89 -24.59 -3.65
N SER A 194 -0.44 -24.06 -2.49
CA SER A 194 -1.30 -23.29 -1.60
C SER A 194 -2.04 -22.18 -2.35
N PRO A 195 -3.38 -22.01 -2.17
CA PRO A 195 -4.15 -20.91 -2.77
C PRO A 195 -3.51 -19.53 -2.53
N ILE A 196 -2.90 -19.34 -1.37
CA ILE A 196 -2.18 -18.11 -1.02
C ILE A 196 -1.01 -17.86 -1.98
N LEU A 197 -0.24 -18.90 -2.33
CA LEU A 197 0.86 -18.75 -3.27
C LEU A 197 0.36 -18.45 -4.68
N LYS A 198 -0.75 -19.06 -5.11
CA LYS A 198 -1.41 -18.73 -6.40
C LYS A 198 -1.81 -17.24 -6.46
N VAL A 199 -2.27 -16.67 -5.34
CA VAL A 199 -2.57 -15.22 -5.25
C VAL A 199 -1.31 -14.37 -5.41
N VAL A 200 -0.22 -14.73 -4.75
CA VAL A 200 1.07 -14.00 -4.86
C VAL A 200 1.61 -14.09 -6.30
N GLU A 201 1.56 -15.27 -6.92
CA GLU A 201 1.94 -15.47 -8.32
C GLU A 201 1.11 -14.61 -9.26
N PHE A 202 -0.21 -14.65 -9.13
CA PHE A 202 -1.12 -13.83 -9.93
C PHE A 202 -0.77 -12.34 -9.87
N ILE A 203 -0.51 -11.80 -8.67
CA ILE A 203 -0.12 -10.41 -8.51
C ILE A 203 1.24 -10.12 -9.15
N ARG A 204 2.23 -11.01 -8.97
CA ARG A 204 3.56 -10.86 -9.58
C ARG A 204 3.50 -10.89 -11.10
N GLU A 205 2.70 -11.81 -11.68
CA GLU A 205 2.44 -11.84 -13.12
C GLU A 205 1.87 -10.50 -13.62
N LEU A 206 0.85 -9.97 -12.94
CA LEU A 206 0.26 -8.67 -13.28
C LEU A 206 1.26 -7.51 -13.18
N LEU A 207 2.20 -7.58 -12.25
CA LEU A 207 3.23 -6.56 -12.05
C LEU A 207 4.48 -6.78 -12.90
N ALA A 208 4.52 -7.84 -13.72
CA ALA A 208 5.69 -8.27 -14.50
C ALA A 208 6.96 -8.46 -13.62
N MET A 209 6.77 -9.00 -12.41
CA MET A 209 7.84 -9.34 -11.47
C MET A 209 8.28 -10.80 -11.65
N GLU A 210 9.50 -11.13 -11.20
CA GLU A 210 9.99 -12.50 -11.22
C GLU A 210 9.14 -13.42 -10.33
N ILE A 211 8.93 -14.67 -10.78
CA ILE A 211 8.06 -15.65 -10.11
C ILE A 211 8.88 -16.77 -9.46
N ASP A 212 10.21 -16.79 -9.68
CA ASP A 212 11.08 -17.85 -9.21
C ASP A 212 11.10 -17.94 -7.67
N ASP A 213 11.07 -19.18 -7.15
CA ASP A 213 11.17 -19.52 -5.72
C ASP A 213 10.14 -18.91 -4.76
N ILE A 214 8.89 -18.71 -5.19
CA ILE A 214 7.82 -18.25 -4.28
C ILE A 214 7.52 -19.38 -3.28
N SER A 215 7.63 -19.05 -1.99
CA SER A 215 7.25 -19.91 -0.89
C SER A 215 6.53 -19.10 0.21
N LEU A 216 5.73 -19.77 1.05
CA LEU A 216 5.04 -19.09 2.17
C LEU A 216 6.01 -18.40 3.15
N THR A 217 7.27 -18.86 3.20
CA THR A 217 8.31 -18.24 4.03
C THR A 217 8.95 -17.02 3.38
N ASN A 218 8.81 -16.86 2.06
CA ASN A 218 9.36 -15.76 1.27
C ASN A 218 8.22 -14.84 0.77
N THR A 219 7.38 -14.38 1.68
CA THR A 219 6.27 -13.46 1.37
C THR A 219 6.18 -12.36 2.41
N SER A 220 5.52 -11.27 2.05
CA SER A 220 5.22 -10.16 2.95
C SER A 220 4.01 -10.39 3.86
N LEU A 221 3.34 -11.54 3.77
CA LEU A 221 2.04 -11.78 4.41
C LEU A 221 2.06 -11.71 5.96
N SER A 222 3.25 -11.83 6.57
CA SER A 222 3.40 -11.58 8.01
C SER A 222 3.57 -10.10 8.39
N THR A 223 3.48 -9.17 7.43
CA THR A 223 3.48 -7.73 7.72
C THR A 223 2.20 -7.34 8.46
N PRO A 224 2.28 -6.68 9.62
CA PRO A 224 1.11 -6.10 10.27
C PRO A 224 0.48 -5.02 9.41
N VAL A 225 -0.85 -4.98 9.34
CA VAL A 225 -1.61 -4.06 8.49
C VAL A 225 -2.59 -3.23 9.31
N PHE A 226 -2.53 -1.92 9.15
CA PHE A 226 -3.58 -1.00 9.61
C PHE A 226 -4.37 -0.52 8.41
N VAL A 227 -5.70 -0.57 8.48
CA VAL A 227 -6.62 0.01 7.47
C VAL A 227 -7.64 0.89 8.17
N GLY A 228 -7.64 2.18 7.85
CA GLY A 228 -8.60 3.16 8.31
C GLY A 228 -9.51 3.66 7.19
N HIS A 229 -10.79 3.94 7.49
CA HIS A 229 -11.73 4.46 6.49
C HIS A 229 -12.78 5.36 7.12
N GLY A 230 -13.12 6.45 6.45
CA GLY A 230 -14.22 7.33 6.85
C GLY A 230 -15.59 6.71 6.48
N GLU A 231 -16.53 6.65 7.43
CA GLU A 231 -17.88 6.12 7.18
C GLU A 231 -18.67 6.96 6.15
N ALA A 232 -18.43 8.29 6.14
CA ALA A 232 -19.07 9.23 5.23
C ALA A 232 -18.24 9.52 3.97
N ASP A 233 -17.34 8.62 3.59
CA ASP A 233 -16.52 8.76 2.38
C ASP A 233 -17.39 8.62 1.12
N GLU A 234 -17.54 9.72 0.38
CA GLU A 234 -18.32 9.79 -0.86
C GLU A 234 -17.49 9.45 -2.11
N LYS A 235 -16.14 9.44 -2.02
CA LYS A 235 -15.24 9.16 -3.15
C LYS A 235 -14.88 7.68 -3.26
N VAL A 236 -14.49 7.09 -2.14
CA VAL A 236 -14.20 5.66 -2.01
C VAL A 236 -15.06 5.12 -0.88
N LYS A 237 -16.08 4.36 -1.21
CA LYS A 237 -17.04 3.86 -0.21
C LYS A 237 -16.33 2.98 0.81
N TYR A 238 -16.63 3.16 2.10
CA TYR A 238 -15.99 2.43 3.19
C TYR A 238 -16.14 0.90 3.08
N ILE A 239 -17.14 0.41 2.35
CA ILE A 239 -17.31 -1.02 2.08
C ILE A 239 -16.07 -1.62 1.39
N LEU A 240 -15.37 -0.84 0.54
CA LEU A 240 -14.14 -1.28 -0.10
C LEU A 240 -12.99 -1.44 0.91
N GLY A 241 -12.97 -0.64 1.97
CA GLY A 241 -12.05 -0.83 3.09
C GLY A 241 -12.40 -2.07 3.94
N GLN A 242 -13.69 -2.37 4.12
CA GLN A 242 -14.11 -3.63 4.75
C GLN A 242 -13.72 -4.84 3.90
N ASP A 243 -13.80 -4.71 2.59
CA ASP A 243 -13.39 -5.75 1.66
C ASP A 243 -11.87 -5.99 1.73
N ILE A 244 -11.04 -4.94 1.83
CA ILE A 244 -9.60 -5.09 2.13
C ILE A 244 -9.42 -5.96 3.39
N ASN A 245 -10.06 -5.57 4.50
CA ASN A 245 -9.93 -6.29 5.77
C ASN A 245 -10.33 -7.76 5.64
N ARG A 246 -11.41 -8.07 4.90
CA ARG A 246 -11.86 -9.44 4.66
C ARG A 246 -10.83 -10.23 3.85
N THR A 247 -10.42 -9.71 2.69
CA THR A 247 -9.50 -10.40 1.78
C THR A 247 -8.15 -10.63 2.41
N LEU A 248 -7.56 -9.62 3.09
CA LEU A 248 -6.27 -9.79 3.77
C LEU A 248 -6.34 -10.81 4.92
N LYS A 249 -7.45 -10.91 5.63
CA LYS A 249 -7.64 -11.96 6.65
C LYS A 249 -7.78 -13.35 6.03
N LEU A 250 -8.40 -13.48 4.85
CA LEU A 250 -8.40 -14.75 4.10
C LEU A 250 -6.98 -15.16 3.69
N LEU A 251 -6.11 -14.20 3.38
CA LEU A 251 -4.69 -14.43 3.11
C LEU A 251 -3.86 -14.68 4.39
N GLY A 252 -4.46 -14.73 5.58
CA GLY A 252 -3.80 -14.99 6.85
C GLY A 252 -3.05 -13.80 7.45
N MET A 253 -3.25 -12.58 6.93
CA MET A 253 -2.59 -11.38 7.44
C MET A 253 -3.20 -10.87 8.75
N ASN A 254 -2.37 -10.26 9.61
CA ASN A 254 -2.83 -9.56 10.81
C ASN A 254 -3.30 -8.14 10.44
N VAL A 255 -4.62 -7.89 10.52
CA VAL A 255 -5.26 -6.64 10.09
C VAL A 255 -5.98 -5.95 11.24
N THR A 256 -5.55 -4.74 11.56
CA THR A 256 -6.26 -3.78 12.41
C THR A 256 -7.15 -2.90 11.51
N TRP A 257 -8.47 -3.13 11.57
CA TRP A 257 -9.47 -2.37 10.82
C TRP A 257 -10.15 -1.32 11.70
N LYS A 258 -10.24 -0.09 11.20
CA LYS A 258 -10.91 1.03 11.86
C LYS A 258 -11.86 1.78 10.93
N LEU A 259 -13.10 1.99 11.38
CA LEU A 259 -14.09 2.82 10.71
C LEU A 259 -14.36 4.08 11.54
N TYR A 260 -14.29 5.24 10.89
CA TYR A 260 -14.42 6.53 11.57
C TYR A 260 -15.76 7.18 11.24
N PRO A 261 -16.72 7.21 12.21
CA PRO A 261 -18.03 7.82 12.02
C PRO A 261 -17.96 9.27 11.58
N GLY A 262 -18.76 9.62 10.56
CA GLY A 262 -18.88 10.98 10.03
C GLY A 262 -17.66 11.52 9.29
N GLN A 263 -16.56 10.74 9.19
CA GLN A 263 -15.36 11.12 8.44
C GLN A 263 -15.58 10.91 6.94
N GLY A 264 -15.17 11.89 6.12
CA GLY A 264 -15.14 11.82 4.66
C GLY A 264 -13.86 11.21 4.11
N HIS A 265 -13.53 11.53 2.85
CA HIS A 265 -12.36 10.99 2.14
C HIS A 265 -11.04 11.63 2.59
N TRP A 266 -10.69 11.44 3.85
CA TRP A 266 -9.44 11.90 4.47
C TRP A 266 -9.23 11.18 5.80
N TYR A 267 -8.02 11.23 6.38
CA TYR A 267 -7.77 10.67 7.71
C TYR A 267 -8.44 11.52 8.81
N LYS A 268 -8.89 10.86 9.86
CA LYS A 268 -9.53 11.50 11.02
C LYS A 268 -8.50 12.02 12.00
N ILE A 269 -8.60 13.32 12.33
CA ILE A 269 -7.68 13.97 13.27
C ILE A 269 -8.47 14.33 14.54
N PRO A 270 -7.96 13.99 15.73
CA PRO A 270 -6.72 13.22 15.99
C PRO A 270 -6.92 11.71 16.03
N GLU A 271 -8.13 11.19 16.02
CA GLU A 271 -8.48 9.80 16.40
C GLU A 271 -7.75 8.75 15.57
N GLU A 272 -7.71 8.90 14.25
CA GLU A 272 -7.02 7.94 13.38
C GLU A 272 -5.50 8.03 13.51
N ILE A 273 -4.96 9.22 13.78
CA ILE A 273 -3.52 9.40 14.01
C ILE A 273 -3.12 8.73 15.33
N ASP A 274 -3.96 8.81 16.39
CA ASP A 274 -3.75 8.12 17.66
C ASP A 274 -3.82 6.59 17.47
N ASP A 275 -4.79 6.09 16.70
CA ASP A 275 -4.93 4.68 16.37
C ASP A 275 -3.73 4.15 15.55
N ILE A 276 -3.25 4.91 14.57
CA ILE A 276 -2.03 4.60 13.80
C ILE A 276 -0.82 4.53 14.74
N LEU A 277 -0.66 5.49 15.66
CA LEU A 277 0.43 5.45 16.63
C LEU A 277 0.35 4.20 17.51
N SER A 278 -0.83 3.88 18.03
CA SER A 278 -1.05 2.68 18.83
C SER A 278 -0.64 1.43 18.06
N PHE A 279 -1.08 1.28 16.80
CA PHE A 279 -0.71 0.18 15.92
C PHE A 279 0.82 0.11 15.71
N LEU A 280 1.48 1.23 15.44
CA LEU A 280 2.92 1.28 15.23
C LEU A 280 3.70 0.85 16.50
N GLN A 281 3.14 1.10 17.70
CA GLN A 281 3.75 0.69 18.95
C GLN A 281 3.48 -0.78 19.28
N THR A 282 2.22 -1.24 19.13
CA THR A 282 1.78 -2.55 19.63
C THR A 282 2.02 -3.68 18.64
N ASP A 283 1.71 -3.45 17.36
CA ASP A 283 1.76 -4.48 16.32
C ASP A 283 3.08 -4.46 15.54
N VAL A 284 3.66 -3.26 15.36
CA VAL A 284 4.95 -3.10 14.66
C VAL A 284 6.12 -3.08 15.62
N GLY A 285 5.93 -2.58 16.86
CA GLY A 285 6.99 -2.50 17.86
C GLY A 285 7.92 -1.30 17.72
N LEU A 286 7.50 -0.23 17.00
CA LEU A 286 8.29 0.99 16.89
C LEU A 286 8.37 1.71 18.22
N SER A 287 9.60 2.04 18.63
CA SER A 287 9.85 2.85 19.83
C SER A 287 9.55 4.33 19.54
N ILE A 288 8.81 4.97 20.43
CA ILE A 288 8.59 6.42 20.38
C ILE A 288 9.51 7.15 21.36
N THR A 289 9.80 8.40 21.05
CA THR A 289 10.49 9.28 21.99
C THR A 289 9.54 9.60 23.14
N SER A 290 9.82 9.08 24.35
CA SER A 290 9.11 9.52 25.55
C SER A 290 9.42 10.99 25.80
N ASN A 291 8.39 11.81 26.05
CA ASN A 291 8.58 13.16 26.56
C ASN A 291 9.30 13.07 27.92
N SER A 292 10.62 13.15 27.95
CA SER A 292 11.31 13.59 29.16
C SER A 292 10.98 15.09 29.28
N ARG A 293 9.86 15.43 29.95
CA ARG A 293 9.70 16.76 30.50
C ARG A 293 10.84 16.90 31.50
N SER A 294 11.90 17.61 31.10
CA SER A 294 12.87 18.15 32.04
C SER A 294 12.09 19.09 32.96
N ASN A 295 11.92 18.68 34.19
CA ASN A 295 11.45 19.54 35.28
C ASN A 295 12.44 20.69 35.50
#